data_7c4b899abd29abc659a7ec29f0c54a6d
#
_entry.id   7c4b899abd29abc659a7ec29f0c54a6d
#
_cell.length_a   1.000
_cell.length_b   1.000
_cell.length_c   1.000
_cell.angle_alpha   90.00
_cell.angle_beta   90.00
_cell.angle_gamma   90.00
#
_symmetry.space_group_name_H-M   'P 1'
#
loop_
_entity.id
_entity.type
_entity.pdbx_description
1 polymer ?
#
loop_
_entity_poly.entity_id
_entity_poly.type
_entity_poly.pdbx_seq_one_letter_code
_entity_poly.pdbx_strand_id
1 'polypeptide(L)'
;MAAVEPETRYALSGDVHIAYQVTGEGPFDLVYVPGFVTHMEQQWKMPGFADFLDGLGSVARLIRFDKRGTGMSDPVSGAPTLETRMDDVRAVMDAAGCRRAAFYGLSEGAAMTILFAATYPERVAALVVRSCSPRTLWAPDFPWGRSAEAYEGEMNQALRVYADRDEARRVVRGLGMQSEDQAEAYIDLLRYGASPGMLAALYRMNREIDIRDVLPTVSVPALVLHGGDDQIVPVEVGRYTAQRLRSARFVELPGVGHLALGGPQADGIQLEIERFLGEVWETGGWEDAEPERMLATVLFTDIVDSTTMAIELGDQRWRELLESHNGLVRRELLRYRGREVDSAGDGFLATFDGPARGVRCASAIVEGARELGLAVRAGLHTGECEIADGKVAGIAVHTGARIAAEANAGEVLVSSTVRDLVAGSGIEFTERGGHELKGIPGEWRLFAPELGG
;
A
#
# COMPACT_ATOMS: atom_id res chain seq x y z
N MET A 1 -21.17 -29.83 13.47
CA MET A 1 -19.79 -30.22 13.75
C MET A 1 -19.06 -28.95 14.09
N ALA A 2 -18.25 -28.88 15.16
CA ALA A 2 -17.41 -27.73 15.38
C ALA A 2 -16.46 -27.61 14.17
N ALA A 3 -16.42 -26.42 13.53
CA ALA A 3 -15.47 -26.16 12.47
C ALA A 3 -14.06 -26.43 13.01
N VAL A 4 -13.29 -27.24 12.31
CA VAL A 4 -11.87 -27.46 12.67
C VAL A 4 -11.16 -26.14 12.38
N GLU A 5 -10.63 -25.50 13.43
CA GLU A 5 -9.82 -24.28 13.23
C GLU A 5 -8.65 -24.62 12.27
N PRO A 6 -8.46 -23.83 11.20
CA PRO A 6 -7.39 -24.09 10.24
C PRO A 6 -6.03 -23.90 10.89
N GLU A 7 -5.05 -24.64 10.38
CA GLU A 7 -3.66 -24.55 10.85
C GLU A 7 -3.09 -23.15 10.57
N THR A 8 -2.58 -22.49 11.60
CA THR A 8 -1.81 -21.25 11.47
C THR A 8 -0.37 -21.55 11.10
N ARG A 9 0.09 -21.00 9.99
CA ARG A 9 1.45 -21.12 9.44
C ARG A 9 2.12 -19.74 9.43
N TYR A 10 3.42 -19.73 9.16
CA TYR A 10 4.20 -18.49 9.14
C TYR A 10 5.00 -18.33 7.86
N ALA A 11 4.89 -17.14 7.25
CA ALA A 11 5.73 -16.68 6.15
C ALA A 11 6.79 -15.71 6.68
N LEU A 12 8.01 -15.76 6.14
CA LEU A 12 9.09 -14.84 6.54
C LEU A 12 9.13 -13.65 5.59
N SER A 13 8.86 -12.44 6.13
CA SER A 13 8.95 -11.17 5.40
C SER A 13 10.09 -10.32 5.98
N GLY A 14 11.27 -10.39 5.37
CA GLY A 14 12.50 -9.90 5.98
C GLY A 14 12.89 -10.76 7.18
N ASP A 15 12.85 -10.17 8.36
CA ASP A 15 13.10 -10.82 9.67
C ASP A 15 11.83 -11.00 10.51
N VAL A 16 10.65 -10.75 9.94
CA VAL A 16 9.34 -10.78 10.62
C VAL A 16 8.52 -11.98 10.16
N HIS A 17 8.00 -12.78 11.10
CA HIS A 17 7.07 -13.86 10.79
C HIS A 17 5.65 -13.33 10.67
N ILE A 18 5.04 -13.55 9.51
CA ILE A 18 3.67 -13.20 9.19
C ILE A 18 2.80 -14.45 9.29
N ALA A 19 1.90 -14.46 10.25
CA ALA A 19 0.96 -15.56 10.44
C ALA A 19 -0.08 -15.59 9.32
N TYR A 20 -0.33 -16.76 8.76
CA TYR A 20 -1.33 -16.95 7.72
C TYR A 20 -2.04 -18.29 7.82
N GLN A 21 -3.23 -18.37 7.24
CA GLN A 21 -4.04 -19.58 7.10
C GLN A 21 -4.47 -19.75 5.65
N VAL A 22 -4.62 -20.99 5.22
CA VAL A 22 -5.18 -21.34 3.90
C VAL A 22 -6.37 -22.28 4.13
N THR A 23 -7.52 -21.90 3.58
CA THR A 23 -8.76 -22.68 3.67
C THR A 23 -9.45 -22.76 2.32
N GLY A 24 -10.37 -23.69 2.15
CA GLY A 24 -11.08 -23.87 0.89
C GLY A 24 -10.26 -24.58 -0.19
N GLU A 25 -10.98 -25.08 -1.22
CA GLU A 25 -10.42 -25.86 -2.32
C GLU A 25 -10.96 -25.38 -3.68
N GLY A 26 -11.36 -24.11 -3.78
CA GLY A 26 -11.87 -23.54 -5.04
C GLY A 26 -10.80 -23.47 -6.14
N PRO A 27 -11.22 -23.20 -7.39
CA PRO A 27 -10.35 -23.30 -8.55
C PRO A 27 -9.32 -22.17 -8.67
N PHE A 28 -9.43 -21.13 -7.85
CA PHE A 28 -8.54 -19.98 -7.85
C PHE A 28 -8.19 -19.51 -6.44
N ASP A 29 -7.13 -18.74 -6.32
CA ASP A 29 -6.69 -18.15 -5.06
C ASP A 29 -7.40 -16.83 -4.79
N LEU A 30 -7.85 -16.65 -3.53
CA LEU A 30 -8.38 -15.38 -3.01
C LEU A 30 -7.57 -14.97 -1.78
N VAL A 31 -6.88 -13.84 -1.87
CA VAL A 31 -6.18 -13.24 -0.73
C VAL A 31 -7.11 -12.27 -0.01
N TYR A 32 -7.47 -12.57 1.22
CA TYR A 32 -8.22 -11.65 2.07
C TYR A 32 -7.26 -10.73 2.83
N VAL A 33 -7.33 -9.45 2.53
CA VAL A 33 -6.57 -8.40 3.22
C VAL A 33 -7.46 -7.71 4.23
N PRO A 34 -7.24 -7.98 5.52
CA PRO A 34 -8.12 -7.52 6.57
C PRO A 34 -8.02 -6.02 6.82
N GLY A 35 -9.05 -5.48 7.48
CA GLY A 35 -9.09 -4.10 7.93
C GLY A 35 -8.07 -3.79 9.02
N PHE A 36 -8.40 -2.87 9.90
CA PHE A 36 -7.48 -2.16 10.79
C PHE A 36 -6.67 -3.05 11.75
N VAL A 37 -7.35 -3.83 12.60
CA VAL A 37 -6.76 -4.77 13.56
C VAL A 37 -7.30 -6.16 13.28
N THR A 38 -6.45 -7.16 13.37
CA THR A 38 -6.83 -8.54 13.11
C THR A 38 -6.25 -9.50 14.13
N HIS A 39 -6.91 -10.63 14.25
CA HIS A 39 -6.42 -11.83 14.90
C HIS A 39 -7.18 -13.00 14.30
N MET A 40 -6.55 -13.74 13.40
CA MET A 40 -7.19 -14.78 12.59
C MET A 40 -7.95 -15.82 13.42
N GLU A 41 -7.36 -16.30 14.52
CA GLU A 41 -8.00 -17.30 15.37
C GLU A 41 -9.20 -16.75 16.16
N GLN A 42 -9.17 -15.46 16.56
CA GLN A 42 -10.33 -14.83 17.19
C GLN A 42 -11.46 -14.59 16.17
N GLN A 43 -11.14 -14.34 14.92
CA GLN A 43 -12.14 -14.17 13.87
C GLN A 43 -13.00 -15.43 13.65
N TRP A 44 -12.43 -16.64 13.83
CA TRP A 44 -13.20 -17.90 13.78
C TRP A 44 -14.24 -18.01 14.91
N LYS A 45 -14.04 -17.29 16.01
CA LYS A 45 -14.95 -17.29 17.16
C LYS A 45 -16.05 -16.22 17.06
N MET A 46 -15.96 -15.35 16.06
CA MET A 46 -16.95 -14.30 15.86
C MET A 46 -18.24 -14.87 15.26
N PRO A 47 -19.40 -14.64 15.87
CA PRO A 47 -20.67 -15.15 15.36
C PRO A 47 -20.96 -14.73 13.92
N GLY A 48 -21.15 -15.72 13.03
CA GLY A 48 -21.44 -15.55 11.61
C GLY A 48 -20.23 -15.19 10.73
N PHE A 49 -19.06 -14.87 11.31
CA PHE A 49 -17.87 -14.58 10.49
C PHE A 49 -17.21 -15.86 9.98
N ALA A 50 -17.23 -16.93 10.76
CA ALA A 50 -16.80 -18.27 10.31
C ALA A 50 -17.61 -18.72 9.07
N ASP A 51 -18.94 -18.58 9.10
CA ASP A 51 -19.80 -18.92 7.97
C ASP A 51 -19.46 -18.11 6.72
N PHE A 52 -19.18 -16.80 6.88
CA PHE A 52 -18.74 -15.94 5.79
C PHE A 52 -17.38 -16.42 5.20
N LEU A 53 -16.43 -16.79 6.04
CA LEU A 53 -15.13 -17.30 5.58
C LEU A 53 -15.26 -18.67 4.90
N ASP A 54 -16.08 -19.56 5.43
CA ASP A 54 -16.38 -20.86 4.84
C ASP A 54 -17.07 -20.71 3.48
N GLY A 55 -17.96 -19.71 3.36
CA GLY A 55 -18.58 -19.35 2.09
C GLY A 55 -17.55 -18.93 1.06
N LEU A 56 -16.65 -18.00 1.38
CA LEU A 56 -15.56 -17.62 0.47
C LEU A 56 -14.66 -18.82 0.13
N GLY A 57 -14.39 -19.70 1.12
CA GLY A 57 -13.62 -20.92 0.93
C GLY A 57 -14.31 -21.97 0.05
N SER A 58 -15.63 -21.89 -0.13
CA SER A 58 -16.38 -22.80 -1.01
C SER A 58 -16.15 -22.51 -2.50
N VAL A 59 -15.78 -21.28 -2.86
CA VAL A 59 -15.56 -20.84 -4.25
C VAL A 59 -14.10 -20.59 -4.58
N ALA A 60 -13.24 -20.40 -3.58
CA ALA A 60 -11.84 -20.08 -3.75
C ALA A 60 -10.94 -20.81 -2.74
N ARG A 61 -9.66 -20.97 -3.05
CA ARG A 61 -8.66 -21.26 -2.03
C ARG A 61 -8.34 -19.96 -1.31
N LEU A 62 -8.88 -19.77 -0.12
CA LEU A 62 -8.82 -18.54 0.66
C LEU A 62 -7.52 -18.48 1.47
N ILE A 63 -6.70 -17.46 1.20
CA ILE A 63 -5.47 -17.14 1.92
C ILE A 63 -5.73 -15.93 2.80
N ARG A 64 -5.54 -16.07 4.10
CA ARG A 64 -5.72 -15.02 5.11
C ARG A 64 -4.45 -14.84 5.91
N PHE A 65 -4.22 -13.64 6.43
CA PHE A 65 -3.05 -13.37 7.26
C PHE A 65 -3.33 -12.28 8.29
N ASP A 66 -2.57 -12.29 9.37
CA ASP A 66 -2.50 -11.18 10.30
C ASP A 66 -1.38 -10.23 9.87
N LYS A 67 -1.67 -8.94 9.78
CA LYS A 67 -0.65 -7.94 9.44
C LYS A 67 0.43 -7.90 10.54
N ARG A 68 1.68 -7.61 10.16
CA ARG A 68 2.76 -7.44 11.15
C ARG A 68 2.35 -6.52 12.29
N GLY A 69 2.70 -6.89 13.50
CA GLY A 69 2.32 -6.16 14.71
C GLY A 69 0.88 -6.40 15.16
N THR A 70 0.10 -7.26 14.48
CA THR A 70 -1.26 -7.63 14.87
C THR A 70 -1.42 -9.15 14.97
N GLY A 71 -2.39 -9.58 15.77
CA GLY A 71 -2.79 -10.98 15.90
C GLY A 71 -1.63 -11.91 16.23
N MET A 72 -1.49 -12.95 15.41
CA MET A 72 -0.48 -14.01 15.57
C MET A 72 0.85 -13.68 14.86
N SER A 73 0.95 -12.57 14.11
CA SER A 73 2.20 -12.12 13.48
C SER A 73 3.14 -11.49 14.50
N ASP A 74 4.44 -11.51 14.21
CA ASP A 74 5.46 -10.93 15.11
C ASP A 74 5.14 -9.48 15.48
N PRO A 75 5.32 -9.10 16.73
CA PRO A 75 5.23 -7.71 17.17
C PRO A 75 6.36 -6.88 16.57
N VAL A 76 6.06 -5.65 16.18
CA VAL A 76 7.02 -4.71 15.61
C VAL A 76 6.99 -3.36 16.36
N SER A 77 8.07 -2.61 16.29
CA SER A 77 8.11 -1.25 16.83
C SER A 77 7.53 -0.27 15.79
N GLY A 78 6.43 0.38 16.14
CA GLY A 78 5.76 1.34 15.26
C GLY A 78 4.91 0.70 14.16
N ALA A 79 4.20 1.53 13.41
CA ALA A 79 3.39 1.07 12.29
C ALA A 79 4.26 0.83 11.06
N PRO A 80 4.05 -0.29 10.35
CA PRO A 80 4.74 -0.53 9.09
C PRO A 80 4.20 0.40 7.99
N THR A 81 5.07 0.77 7.05
CA THR A 81 4.66 1.49 5.83
C THR A 81 3.75 0.63 4.95
N LEU A 82 3.00 1.26 4.05
CA LEU A 82 2.23 0.53 3.02
C LEU A 82 3.14 -0.37 2.19
N GLU A 83 4.34 0.12 1.83
CA GLU A 83 5.37 -0.63 1.11
C GLU A 83 5.81 -1.91 1.86
N THR A 84 6.09 -1.79 3.14
CA THR A 84 6.46 -2.94 3.98
C THR A 84 5.31 -3.96 4.06
N ARG A 85 4.07 -3.50 4.10
CA ARG A 85 2.89 -4.38 4.12
C ARG A 85 2.66 -5.08 2.79
N MET A 86 3.02 -4.46 1.65
CA MET A 86 3.02 -5.14 0.36
C MET A 86 4.03 -6.29 0.33
N ASP A 87 5.20 -6.12 0.97
CA ASP A 87 6.16 -7.22 1.12
C ASP A 87 5.58 -8.37 1.93
N ASP A 88 4.80 -8.08 2.99
CA ASP A 88 4.13 -9.13 3.78
C ASP A 88 3.14 -9.92 2.94
N VAL A 89 2.34 -9.24 2.13
CA VAL A 89 1.41 -9.91 1.20
C VAL A 89 2.15 -10.82 0.23
N ARG A 90 3.27 -10.35 -0.35
CA ARG A 90 4.10 -11.15 -1.25
C ARG A 90 4.66 -12.39 -0.54
N ALA A 91 5.23 -12.19 0.66
CA ALA A 91 5.78 -13.29 1.46
C ALA A 91 4.73 -14.36 1.78
N VAL A 92 3.52 -13.93 2.15
CA VAL A 92 2.39 -14.85 2.40
C VAL A 92 1.97 -15.58 1.13
N MET A 93 1.82 -14.87 0.01
CA MET A 93 1.50 -15.50 -1.27
C MET A 93 2.55 -16.54 -1.67
N ASP A 94 3.82 -16.19 -1.57
CA ASP A 94 4.93 -17.08 -1.95
C ASP A 94 4.98 -18.32 -1.03
N ALA A 95 4.80 -18.14 0.29
CA ALA A 95 4.73 -19.25 1.26
C ALA A 95 3.50 -20.16 1.05
N ALA A 96 2.38 -19.58 0.60
CA ALA A 96 1.17 -20.33 0.24
C ALA A 96 1.24 -20.97 -1.15
N GLY A 97 2.33 -20.77 -1.92
CA GLY A 97 2.46 -21.24 -3.29
C GLY A 97 1.49 -20.57 -4.27
N CYS A 98 1.09 -19.33 -3.98
CA CYS A 98 0.16 -18.53 -4.77
C CYS A 98 0.93 -17.59 -5.70
N ARG A 99 0.86 -17.80 -7.00
CA ARG A 99 1.48 -16.92 -7.99
C ARG A 99 0.63 -15.70 -8.30
N ARG A 100 -0.67 -15.90 -8.49
CA ARG A 100 -1.64 -14.88 -8.87
C ARG A 100 -2.96 -15.16 -8.16
N ALA A 101 -3.62 -14.14 -7.65
CA ALA A 101 -4.86 -14.25 -6.89
C ALA A 101 -5.86 -13.14 -7.21
N ALA A 102 -7.12 -13.36 -6.90
CA ALA A 102 -8.01 -12.25 -6.60
C ALA A 102 -7.70 -11.72 -5.20
N PHE A 103 -8.01 -10.45 -4.98
CA PHE A 103 -7.86 -9.83 -3.67
C PHE A 103 -9.18 -9.32 -3.15
N TYR A 104 -9.47 -9.61 -1.90
CA TYR A 104 -10.56 -8.99 -1.16
C TYR A 104 -9.99 -8.12 -0.03
N GLY A 105 -10.05 -6.80 -0.21
CA GLY A 105 -9.61 -5.83 0.77
C GLY A 105 -10.78 -5.19 1.50
N LEU A 106 -10.70 -5.14 2.83
CA LEU A 106 -11.69 -4.51 3.69
C LEU A 106 -11.11 -3.24 4.34
N SER A 107 -11.85 -2.12 4.27
CA SER A 107 -11.52 -0.87 4.98
C SER A 107 -10.09 -0.40 4.64
N GLU A 108 -9.20 -0.25 5.62
CA GLU A 108 -7.79 0.11 5.42
C GLU A 108 -7.04 -0.95 4.58
N GLY A 109 -7.37 -2.23 4.72
CA GLY A 109 -6.83 -3.29 3.87
C GLY A 109 -7.17 -3.10 2.38
N ALA A 110 -8.29 -2.46 2.06
CA ALA A 110 -8.66 -2.14 0.68
C ALA A 110 -7.71 -1.12 0.03
N ALA A 111 -7.25 -0.11 0.77
CA ALA A 111 -6.25 0.83 0.26
C ALA A 111 -4.92 0.13 -0.05
N MET A 112 -4.52 -0.83 0.79
CA MET A 112 -3.32 -1.64 0.55
C MET A 112 -3.49 -2.55 -0.67
N THR A 113 -4.65 -3.18 -0.88
CA THR A 113 -4.88 -4.04 -2.07
C THR A 113 -4.87 -3.25 -3.37
N ILE A 114 -5.39 -2.02 -3.36
CA ILE A 114 -5.34 -1.11 -4.51
C ILE A 114 -3.88 -0.79 -4.86
N LEU A 115 -3.09 -0.39 -3.87
CA LEU A 115 -1.66 -0.09 -4.08
C LEU A 115 -0.91 -1.34 -4.55
N PHE A 116 -1.18 -2.50 -3.97
CA PHE A 116 -0.58 -3.78 -4.37
C PHE A 116 -0.91 -4.12 -5.84
N ALA A 117 -2.17 -3.99 -6.25
CA ALA A 117 -2.60 -4.28 -7.62
C ALA A 117 -2.01 -3.30 -8.65
N ALA A 118 -1.80 -2.05 -8.28
CA ALA A 118 -1.13 -1.08 -9.14
C ALA A 118 0.37 -1.39 -9.30
N THR A 119 1.02 -1.85 -8.22
CA THR A 119 2.47 -2.11 -8.18
C THR A 119 2.84 -3.48 -8.75
N TYR A 120 2.01 -4.51 -8.51
CA TYR A 120 2.23 -5.89 -8.93
C TYR A 120 1.03 -6.44 -9.72
N PRO A 121 0.66 -5.82 -10.85
CA PRO A 121 -0.53 -6.24 -11.61
C PRO A 121 -0.45 -7.69 -12.12
N GLU A 122 0.76 -8.22 -12.31
CA GLU A 122 0.97 -9.63 -12.67
C GLU A 122 0.57 -10.61 -11.57
N ARG A 123 0.53 -10.16 -10.32
CA ARG A 123 0.15 -10.97 -9.15
C ARG A 123 -1.35 -10.92 -8.86
N VAL A 124 -2.11 -10.03 -9.54
CA VAL A 124 -3.52 -9.76 -9.23
C VAL A 124 -4.41 -10.05 -10.43
N ALA A 125 -5.38 -10.94 -10.26
CA ALA A 125 -6.36 -11.28 -11.29
C ALA A 125 -7.59 -10.36 -11.22
N ALA A 126 -8.04 -10.03 -10.02
CA ALA A 126 -9.19 -9.17 -9.77
C ALA A 126 -9.11 -8.51 -8.39
N LEU A 127 -9.78 -7.38 -8.24
CA LEU A 127 -9.92 -6.68 -6.97
C LEU A 127 -11.37 -6.67 -6.50
N VAL A 128 -11.60 -6.99 -5.25
CA VAL A 128 -12.81 -6.63 -4.50
C VAL A 128 -12.40 -5.70 -3.37
N VAL A 129 -12.87 -4.48 -3.37
CA VAL A 129 -12.59 -3.50 -2.32
C VAL A 129 -13.88 -3.10 -1.63
N ARG A 130 -13.93 -3.30 -0.32
CA ARG A 130 -15.11 -3.00 0.49
C ARG A 130 -14.82 -1.88 1.48
N SER A 131 -15.73 -0.90 1.52
CA SER A 131 -15.65 0.23 2.49
C SER A 131 -14.28 0.91 2.49
N CYS A 132 -13.69 1.07 1.30
CA CYS A 132 -12.37 1.67 1.10
C CYS A 132 -12.43 3.19 1.26
N SER A 133 -11.45 3.76 1.97
CA SER A 133 -11.16 5.18 1.91
C SER A 133 -9.76 5.39 1.32
N PRO A 134 -9.65 5.95 0.10
CA PRO A 134 -8.35 6.19 -0.52
C PRO A 134 -7.58 7.34 0.12
N ARG A 135 -8.23 8.15 0.93
CA ARG A 135 -7.64 9.19 1.76
C ARG A 135 -8.37 9.27 3.10
N THR A 136 -7.64 9.44 4.18
CA THR A 136 -8.22 9.50 5.52
C THR A 136 -8.65 10.91 5.91
N LEU A 137 -7.77 11.90 5.72
CA LEU A 137 -8.05 13.27 6.14
C LEU A 137 -8.76 14.06 5.06
N TRP A 138 -9.50 15.08 5.52
CA TRP A 138 -10.16 16.05 4.68
C TRP A 138 -9.18 16.78 3.74
N ALA A 139 -9.65 17.07 2.54
CA ALA A 139 -8.99 17.96 1.60
C ALA A 139 -10.06 18.72 0.78
N PRO A 140 -9.74 19.87 0.17
CA PRO A 140 -10.69 20.62 -0.65
C PRO A 140 -11.33 19.80 -1.77
N ASP A 141 -10.59 18.85 -2.32
CA ASP A 141 -10.99 17.92 -3.38
C ASP A 141 -11.42 16.53 -2.84
N PHE A 142 -11.46 16.37 -1.50
CA PHE A 142 -11.94 15.18 -0.81
C PHE A 142 -12.71 15.55 0.47
N PRO A 143 -13.95 16.04 0.35
CA PRO A 143 -14.71 16.61 1.46
C PRO A 143 -15.21 15.58 2.48
N TRP A 144 -15.16 14.31 2.17
CA TRP A 144 -15.61 13.19 3.03
C TRP A 144 -14.58 12.77 4.08
N GLY A 145 -13.34 13.25 3.96
CA GLY A 145 -12.28 12.97 4.92
C GLY A 145 -12.55 13.63 6.27
N ARG A 146 -11.96 13.09 7.33
CA ARG A 146 -12.08 13.61 8.69
C ARG A 146 -11.16 14.81 8.90
N SER A 147 -11.54 15.75 9.78
CA SER A 147 -10.56 16.72 10.27
C SER A 147 -9.47 16.01 11.09
N ALA A 148 -8.30 16.62 11.20
CA ALA A 148 -7.20 16.05 11.99
C ALA A 148 -7.60 15.87 13.46
N GLU A 149 -8.34 16.83 14.02
CA GLU A 149 -8.81 16.80 15.40
C GLU A 149 -9.86 15.71 15.63
N ALA A 150 -10.80 15.55 14.68
CA ALA A 150 -11.82 14.49 14.77
C ALA A 150 -11.17 13.10 14.73
N TYR A 151 -10.20 12.91 13.83
CA TYR A 151 -9.47 11.64 13.73
C TYR A 151 -8.64 11.32 14.97
N GLU A 152 -7.99 12.31 15.58
CA GLU A 152 -7.29 12.15 16.84
C GLU A 152 -8.26 11.83 18.00
N GLY A 153 -9.44 12.43 17.99
CA GLY A 153 -10.53 12.11 18.93
C GLY A 153 -10.96 10.64 18.79
N GLU A 154 -11.15 10.14 17.57
CA GLU A 154 -11.46 8.73 17.30
C GLU A 154 -10.37 7.79 17.82
N MET A 155 -9.09 8.11 17.59
CA MET A 155 -7.96 7.34 18.13
C MET A 155 -8.00 7.27 19.65
N ASN A 156 -8.18 8.41 20.32
CA ASN A 156 -8.25 8.47 21.78
C ASN A 156 -9.47 7.70 22.31
N GLN A 157 -10.58 7.68 21.59
CA GLN A 157 -11.76 6.87 21.93
C GLN A 157 -11.48 5.38 21.76
N ALA A 158 -10.85 4.97 20.67
CA ALA A 158 -10.48 3.58 20.44
C ALA A 158 -9.51 3.04 21.50
N LEU A 159 -8.56 3.87 21.96
CA LEU A 159 -7.65 3.49 23.03
C LEU A 159 -8.36 3.24 24.38
N ARG A 160 -9.49 3.88 24.65
CA ARG A 160 -10.29 3.63 25.85
C ARG A 160 -10.89 2.23 25.93
N VAL A 161 -11.06 1.55 24.78
CA VAL A 161 -11.51 0.14 24.71
C VAL A 161 -10.59 -0.79 25.56
N TYR A 162 -9.34 -0.44 25.71
CA TYR A 162 -8.38 -1.24 26.50
C TYR A 162 -8.49 -0.98 28.00
N ALA A 163 -8.93 0.21 28.40
CA ALA A 163 -9.00 0.61 29.81
C ALA A 163 -10.26 0.10 30.51
N ASP A 164 -11.39 0.11 29.80
CA ASP A 164 -12.70 -0.20 30.37
C ASP A 164 -13.58 -0.99 29.39
N ARG A 165 -14.05 -2.17 29.82
CA ARG A 165 -14.87 -3.05 28.99
C ARG A 165 -16.30 -2.51 28.77
N ASP A 166 -16.85 -1.74 29.70
CA ASP A 166 -18.16 -1.10 29.51
C ASP A 166 -18.07 0.08 28.54
N GLU A 167 -16.95 0.81 28.54
CA GLU A 167 -16.67 1.80 27.49
C GLU A 167 -16.51 1.13 26.14
N ALA A 168 -15.79 0.01 26.06
CA ALA A 168 -15.63 -0.78 24.84
C ALA A 168 -16.99 -1.19 24.24
N ARG A 169 -17.91 -1.68 25.07
CA ARG A 169 -19.27 -2.05 24.64
C ARG A 169 -20.03 -0.86 24.06
N ARG A 170 -19.90 0.32 24.67
CA ARG A 170 -20.56 1.55 24.17
C ARG A 170 -20.00 1.97 22.80
N VAL A 171 -18.68 1.94 22.64
CA VAL A 171 -18.01 2.29 21.39
C VAL A 171 -18.40 1.30 20.29
N VAL A 172 -18.29 0.01 20.55
CA VAL A 172 -18.51 -1.04 19.53
C VAL A 172 -19.97 -1.14 19.11
N ARG A 173 -20.94 -0.94 20.03
CA ARG A 173 -22.36 -0.84 19.67
C ARG A 173 -22.64 0.32 18.70
N GLY A 174 -21.94 1.44 18.84
CA GLY A 174 -22.02 2.57 17.91
C GLY A 174 -21.51 2.27 16.50
N LEU A 175 -20.76 1.17 16.30
CA LEU A 175 -20.23 0.74 15.01
C LEU A 175 -21.17 -0.17 14.20
N GLY A 176 -22.42 -0.41 14.68
CA GLY A 176 -23.44 -1.16 13.94
C GLY A 176 -23.38 -2.69 14.15
N MET A 177 -22.83 -3.17 15.28
CA MET A 177 -22.92 -4.59 15.65
C MET A 177 -24.36 -5.04 15.82
N GLN A 178 -24.69 -6.22 15.28
CA GLN A 178 -26.07 -6.72 15.22
C GLN A 178 -26.51 -7.45 16.51
N SER A 179 -25.54 -7.91 17.32
CA SER A 179 -25.81 -8.61 18.57
C SER A 179 -24.77 -8.29 19.65
N GLU A 180 -25.13 -8.58 20.90
CA GLU A 180 -24.22 -8.47 22.05
C GLU A 180 -23.02 -9.42 21.89
N ASP A 181 -23.26 -10.65 21.43
CA ASP A 181 -22.21 -11.65 21.24
C ASP A 181 -21.21 -11.22 20.17
N GLN A 182 -21.67 -10.60 19.07
CA GLN A 182 -20.77 -10.02 18.06
C GLN A 182 -19.95 -8.87 18.64
N ALA A 183 -20.57 -8.01 19.46
CA ALA A 183 -19.86 -6.89 20.08
C ALA A 183 -18.77 -7.38 21.05
N GLU A 184 -19.07 -8.37 21.91
CA GLU A 184 -18.06 -8.96 22.81
C GLU A 184 -16.92 -9.64 22.04
N ALA A 185 -17.25 -10.43 21.01
CA ALA A 185 -16.23 -11.08 20.17
C ALA A 185 -15.33 -10.07 19.45
N TYR A 186 -15.90 -8.93 18.99
CA TYR A 186 -15.14 -7.87 18.36
C TYR A 186 -14.26 -7.10 19.37
N ILE A 187 -14.73 -6.88 20.59
CA ILE A 187 -13.92 -6.31 21.68
C ILE A 187 -12.72 -7.22 21.98
N ASP A 188 -12.95 -8.51 22.07
CA ASP A 188 -11.87 -9.49 22.29
C ASP A 188 -10.88 -9.50 21.12
N LEU A 189 -11.38 -9.48 19.87
CA LEU A 189 -10.53 -9.37 18.68
C LEU A 189 -9.63 -8.12 18.72
N LEU A 190 -10.15 -6.95 19.07
CA LEU A 190 -9.35 -5.74 19.19
C LEU A 190 -8.28 -5.86 20.28
N ARG A 191 -8.65 -6.39 21.44
CA ARG A 191 -7.76 -6.51 22.62
C ARG A 191 -6.66 -7.54 22.44
N TYR A 192 -6.95 -8.65 21.75
CA TYR A 192 -5.96 -9.69 21.42
C TYR A 192 -5.19 -9.37 20.15
N GLY A 193 -5.80 -8.64 19.22
CA GLY A 193 -5.24 -8.37 17.91
C GLY A 193 -4.15 -7.28 17.89
N ALA A 194 -4.14 -6.33 18.85
CA ALA A 194 -3.10 -5.31 18.91
C ALA A 194 -2.89 -4.79 20.34
N SER A 195 -1.68 -4.40 20.68
CA SER A 195 -1.42 -3.64 21.91
C SER A 195 -1.93 -2.18 21.74
N PRO A 196 -2.21 -1.46 22.85
CA PRO A 196 -2.58 -0.04 22.78
C PRO A 196 -1.56 0.82 22.01
N GLY A 197 -0.26 0.55 22.19
CA GLY A 197 0.80 1.25 21.45
C GLY A 197 0.77 0.98 19.95
N MET A 198 0.52 -0.27 19.55
CA MET A 198 0.38 -0.64 18.15
C MET A 198 -0.89 -0.04 17.55
N LEU A 199 -2.02 -0.06 18.27
CA LEU A 199 -3.24 0.59 17.80
C LEU A 199 -3.02 2.09 17.52
N ALA A 200 -2.38 2.80 18.44
CA ALA A 200 -2.05 4.21 18.25
C ALA A 200 -1.12 4.44 17.04
N ALA A 201 -0.12 3.56 16.85
CA ALA A 201 0.77 3.63 15.70
C ALA A 201 0.03 3.41 14.37
N LEU A 202 -0.89 2.45 14.32
CA LEU A 202 -1.75 2.20 13.16
C LEU A 202 -2.65 3.40 12.84
N TYR A 203 -3.24 4.05 13.85
CA TYR A 203 -4.01 5.29 13.64
C TYR A 203 -3.16 6.40 13.02
N ARG A 204 -1.94 6.62 13.55
CA ARG A 204 -1.04 7.65 13.01
C ARG A 204 -0.66 7.37 11.57
N MET A 205 -0.34 6.12 11.23
CA MET A 205 -0.02 5.72 9.86
C MET A 205 -1.23 5.89 8.93
N ASN A 206 -2.43 5.42 9.32
CA ASN A 206 -3.63 5.55 8.51
C ASN A 206 -4.04 7.01 8.27
N ARG A 207 -3.73 7.91 9.21
CA ARG A 207 -3.94 9.35 9.05
C ARG A 207 -3.26 9.91 7.80
N GLU A 208 -2.09 9.36 7.47
CA GLU A 208 -1.23 9.84 6.38
C GLU A 208 -1.56 9.21 5.02
N ILE A 209 -2.43 8.18 4.98
CA ILE A 209 -2.77 7.50 3.74
C ILE A 209 -3.46 8.46 2.76
N ASP A 210 -2.87 8.58 1.56
CA ASP A 210 -3.48 9.17 0.38
C ASP A 210 -3.01 8.42 -0.87
N ILE A 211 -3.89 7.56 -1.41
CA ILE A 211 -3.63 6.77 -2.61
C ILE A 211 -4.50 7.21 -3.80
N ARG A 212 -5.05 8.43 -3.77
CA ARG A 212 -5.98 8.89 -4.82
C ARG A 212 -5.34 8.92 -6.20
N ASP A 213 -4.06 9.29 -6.27
CA ASP A 213 -3.29 9.31 -7.53
C ASP A 213 -2.97 7.90 -8.06
N VAL A 214 -3.09 6.87 -7.20
CA VAL A 214 -2.90 5.47 -7.59
C VAL A 214 -4.14 4.89 -8.26
N LEU A 215 -5.35 5.33 -7.92
CA LEU A 215 -6.59 4.75 -8.41
C LEU A 215 -6.64 4.60 -9.95
N PRO A 216 -6.25 5.61 -10.76
CA PRO A 216 -6.28 5.49 -12.21
C PRO A 216 -5.26 4.52 -12.80
N THR A 217 -4.27 4.07 -12.02
CA THR A 217 -3.21 3.16 -12.50
C THR A 217 -3.62 1.69 -12.40
N VAL A 218 -4.67 1.38 -11.64
CA VAL A 218 -5.19 0.01 -11.49
C VAL A 218 -5.86 -0.43 -12.78
N SER A 219 -5.32 -1.47 -13.41
CA SER A 219 -5.78 -2.00 -14.71
C SER A 219 -6.61 -3.28 -14.61
N VAL A 220 -6.56 -3.96 -13.45
CA VAL A 220 -7.29 -5.22 -13.25
C VAL A 220 -8.80 -4.98 -13.02
N PRO A 221 -9.67 -5.95 -13.36
CA PRO A 221 -11.09 -5.85 -13.04
C PRO A 221 -11.32 -5.61 -11.55
N ALA A 222 -12.21 -4.66 -11.21
CA ALA A 222 -12.46 -4.29 -9.83
C ALA A 222 -13.96 -4.26 -9.49
N LEU A 223 -14.31 -4.74 -8.30
CA LEU A 223 -15.60 -4.58 -7.67
C LEU A 223 -15.46 -3.70 -6.44
N VAL A 224 -16.17 -2.58 -6.41
CA VAL A 224 -16.25 -1.72 -5.23
C VAL A 224 -17.58 -1.96 -4.53
N LEU A 225 -17.52 -2.57 -3.35
CA LEU A 225 -18.67 -2.82 -2.49
C LEU A 225 -18.72 -1.77 -1.38
N HIS A 226 -19.91 -1.21 -1.13
CA HIS A 226 -20.07 -0.26 -0.05
C HIS A 226 -21.43 -0.42 0.62
N GLY A 227 -21.45 -0.42 1.95
CA GLY A 227 -22.68 -0.42 2.72
C GLY A 227 -23.34 0.95 2.70
N GLY A 228 -24.65 1.00 2.42
CA GLY A 228 -25.41 2.26 2.44
C GLY A 228 -25.51 2.88 3.83
N ASP A 229 -25.39 2.05 4.88
CA ASP A 229 -25.47 2.47 6.29
C ASP A 229 -24.07 2.47 6.97
N ASP A 230 -23.00 2.57 6.19
CA ASP A 230 -21.63 2.63 6.71
C ASP A 230 -21.39 3.96 7.46
N GLN A 231 -21.27 3.87 8.79
CA GLN A 231 -21.07 5.01 9.68
C GLN A 231 -19.59 5.45 9.79
N ILE A 232 -18.65 4.64 9.27
CA ILE A 232 -17.21 4.92 9.35
C ILE A 232 -16.71 5.57 8.06
N VAL A 233 -17.10 5.01 6.91
CA VAL A 233 -16.75 5.54 5.59
C VAL A 233 -18.03 5.83 4.82
N PRO A 234 -18.34 7.10 4.51
CA PRO A 234 -19.54 7.45 3.75
C PRO A 234 -19.58 6.77 2.37
N VAL A 235 -20.76 6.36 1.93
CA VAL A 235 -20.96 5.64 0.65
C VAL A 235 -20.46 6.43 -0.58
N GLU A 236 -20.46 7.76 -0.48
CA GLU A 236 -19.92 8.66 -1.50
C GLU A 236 -18.44 8.41 -1.76
N VAL A 237 -17.69 7.96 -0.75
CA VAL A 237 -16.27 7.60 -0.90
C VAL A 237 -16.12 6.34 -1.75
N GLY A 238 -17.02 5.37 -1.61
CA GLY A 238 -17.07 4.19 -2.49
C GLY A 238 -17.36 4.57 -3.94
N ARG A 239 -18.34 5.46 -4.16
CA ARG A 239 -18.65 5.99 -5.50
C ARG A 239 -17.47 6.75 -6.10
N TYR A 240 -16.81 7.59 -5.29
CA TYR A 240 -15.58 8.32 -5.69
C TYR A 240 -14.47 7.35 -6.10
N THR A 241 -14.25 6.30 -5.32
CA THR A 241 -13.22 5.29 -5.58
C THR A 241 -13.52 4.55 -6.90
N ALA A 242 -14.75 4.07 -7.07
CA ALA A 242 -15.16 3.36 -8.28
C ALA A 242 -15.04 4.20 -9.56
N GLN A 243 -15.39 5.50 -9.49
CA GLN A 243 -15.28 6.41 -10.63
C GLN A 243 -13.85 6.67 -11.10
N ARG A 244 -12.86 6.44 -10.24
CA ARG A 244 -11.43 6.67 -10.54
C ARG A 244 -10.66 5.43 -10.90
N LEU A 245 -11.12 4.26 -10.50
CA LEU A 245 -10.59 2.99 -10.99
C LEU A 245 -10.98 2.80 -12.46
N ARG A 246 -10.07 2.32 -13.31
CA ARG A 246 -10.30 2.20 -14.77
C ARG A 246 -11.40 1.23 -15.15
N SER A 247 -11.52 0.13 -14.42
CA SER A 247 -12.46 -0.97 -14.72
C SER A 247 -13.14 -1.43 -13.45
N ALA A 248 -14.00 -0.57 -12.87
CA ALA A 248 -14.69 -0.87 -11.63
C ALA A 248 -16.20 -0.94 -11.81
N ARG A 249 -16.80 -1.97 -11.21
CA ARG A 249 -18.24 -2.04 -10.93
C ARG A 249 -18.47 -1.56 -9.50
N PHE A 250 -19.43 -0.65 -9.30
CA PHE A 250 -19.85 -0.19 -7.99
C PHE A 250 -21.14 -0.88 -7.58
N VAL A 251 -21.19 -1.42 -6.38
CA VAL A 251 -22.39 -1.98 -5.76
C VAL A 251 -22.59 -1.39 -4.38
N GLU A 252 -23.71 -0.69 -4.20
CA GLU A 252 -24.19 -0.24 -2.91
C GLU A 252 -25.11 -1.30 -2.30
N LEU A 253 -24.87 -1.62 -1.03
CA LEU A 253 -25.64 -2.62 -0.28
C LEU A 253 -26.50 -1.89 0.77
N PRO A 254 -27.80 -1.68 0.51
CA PRO A 254 -28.68 -1.00 1.47
C PRO A 254 -28.77 -1.77 2.80
N GLY A 255 -28.79 -1.04 3.92
CA GLY A 255 -28.89 -1.63 5.26
C GLY A 255 -27.58 -2.30 5.76
N VAL A 256 -26.49 -2.23 4.98
CA VAL A 256 -25.21 -2.82 5.36
C VAL A 256 -24.32 -1.76 6.01
N GLY A 257 -23.83 -2.06 7.23
CA GLY A 257 -22.87 -1.21 7.95
C GLY A 257 -21.42 -1.58 7.68
N HIS A 258 -20.48 -0.79 8.23
CA HIS A 258 -19.04 -1.01 8.07
C HIS A 258 -18.58 -2.38 8.59
N LEU A 259 -19.04 -2.75 9.78
CA LEU A 259 -18.69 -3.98 10.47
C LEU A 259 -19.70 -5.13 10.22
N ALA A 260 -20.31 -5.19 9.04
CA ALA A 260 -21.11 -6.33 8.61
C ALA A 260 -20.18 -7.54 8.36
N LEU A 261 -19.80 -8.21 9.46
CA LEU A 261 -18.82 -9.30 9.48
C LEU A 261 -19.48 -10.68 9.59
N GLY A 262 -20.81 -10.77 9.59
CA GLY A 262 -21.57 -12.01 9.65
C GLY A 262 -23.07 -11.79 9.58
N GLY A 263 -23.85 -12.88 9.45
CA GLY A 263 -25.31 -12.85 9.33
C GLY A 263 -25.81 -12.29 8.00
N PRO A 264 -27.12 -11.99 7.89
CA PRO A 264 -27.77 -11.63 6.62
C PRO A 264 -27.14 -10.48 5.85
N GLN A 265 -26.47 -9.54 6.52
CA GLN A 265 -25.75 -8.46 5.85
C GLN A 265 -24.48 -8.98 5.15
N ALA A 266 -23.79 -9.95 5.75
CA ALA A 266 -22.61 -10.58 5.16
C ALA A 266 -22.98 -11.48 3.98
N ASP A 267 -24.16 -12.12 3.99
CA ASP A 267 -24.64 -12.96 2.90
C ASP A 267 -24.74 -12.17 1.58
N GLY A 268 -25.27 -10.95 1.64
CA GLY A 268 -25.35 -10.08 0.47
C GLY A 268 -23.98 -9.66 -0.06
N ILE A 269 -23.02 -9.44 0.83
CA ILE A 269 -21.62 -9.12 0.47
C ILE A 269 -20.99 -10.33 -0.22
N GLN A 270 -21.13 -11.51 0.38
CA GLN A 270 -20.59 -12.76 -0.14
C GLN A 270 -21.10 -13.07 -1.54
N LEU A 271 -22.41 -12.97 -1.76
CA LEU A 271 -23.04 -13.22 -3.06
C LEU A 271 -22.48 -12.31 -4.16
N GLU A 272 -22.26 -11.03 -3.89
CA GLU A 272 -21.67 -10.11 -4.86
C GLU A 272 -20.21 -10.43 -5.16
N ILE A 273 -19.44 -10.86 -4.15
CA ILE A 273 -18.05 -11.32 -4.32
C ILE A 273 -18.02 -12.56 -5.20
N GLU A 274 -18.81 -13.58 -4.86
CA GLU A 274 -18.87 -14.85 -5.60
C GLU A 274 -19.25 -14.65 -7.06
N ARG A 275 -20.29 -13.84 -7.30
CA ARG A 275 -20.75 -13.51 -8.66
C ARG A 275 -19.65 -12.83 -9.47
N PHE A 276 -19.01 -11.81 -8.91
CA PHE A 276 -17.97 -11.07 -9.62
C PHE A 276 -16.74 -11.93 -9.91
N LEU A 277 -16.25 -12.69 -8.93
CA LEU A 277 -15.08 -13.55 -9.12
C LEU A 277 -15.37 -14.71 -10.09
N GLY A 278 -16.60 -15.27 -10.06
CA GLY A 278 -17.05 -16.26 -11.04
C GLY A 278 -17.05 -15.70 -12.45
N GLU A 279 -17.59 -14.50 -12.68
CA GLU A 279 -17.58 -13.82 -13.98
C GLU A 279 -16.14 -13.61 -14.50
N VAL A 280 -15.21 -13.16 -13.63
CA VAL A 280 -13.80 -12.97 -14.01
C VAL A 280 -13.13 -14.31 -14.33
N TRP A 281 -13.44 -15.37 -13.56
CA TRP A 281 -12.92 -16.71 -13.82
C TRP A 281 -13.37 -17.26 -15.17
N GLU A 282 -14.67 -17.19 -15.47
CA GLU A 282 -15.26 -17.68 -16.71
C GLU A 282 -14.78 -16.92 -17.98
N THR A 283 -14.40 -15.64 -17.82
CA THR A 283 -13.91 -14.81 -18.92
C THR A 283 -12.40 -14.89 -19.15
N GLY A 284 -11.69 -15.80 -18.46
CA GLY A 284 -10.23 -15.97 -18.62
C GLY A 284 -9.39 -14.89 -17.95
N GLY A 285 -9.98 -14.08 -17.05
CA GLY A 285 -9.26 -13.03 -16.33
C GLY A 285 -8.13 -13.54 -15.42
N TRP A 286 -8.02 -14.87 -15.25
CA TRP A 286 -6.95 -15.54 -14.51
C TRP A 286 -5.75 -15.94 -15.37
N GLU A 287 -5.85 -15.85 -16.69
CA GLU A 287 -4.71 -16.15 -17.56
C GLU A 287 -3.55 -15.17 -17.31
N ASP A 288 -2.32 -15.69 -17.42
CA ASP A 288 -1.12 -14.89 -17.26
C ASP A 288 -1.03 -13.85 -18.39
N ALA A 289 -1.45 -12.63 -18.12
CA ALA A 289 -1.19 -11.50 -18.98
C ALA A 289 0.06 -10.77 -18.46
N GLU A 290 1.07 -10.58 -19.30
CA GLU A 290 2.16 -9.66 -18.96
C GLU A 290 1.56 -8.25 -18.87
N PRO A 291 1.66 -7.58 -17.71
CA PRO A 291 1.10 -6.25 -17.59
C PRO A 291 1.92 -5.28 -18.44
N GLU A 292 1.24 -4.56 -19.31
CA GLU A 292 1.86 -3.49 -20.10
C GLU A 292 2.21 -2.27 -19.25
N ARG A 293 1.62 -2.15 -18.05
CA ARG A 293 1.71 -0.98 -17.17
C ARG A 293 1.72 -1.38 -15.70
N MET A 294 2.53 -0.66 -14.92
CA MET A 294 2.60 -0.80 -13.46
C MET A 294 2.87 0.54 -12.80
N LEU A 295 2.51 0.65 -11.53
CA LEU A 295 2.96 1.76 -10.68
C LEU A 295 4.42 1.51 -10.26
N ALA A 296 5.31 2.44 -10.54
CA ALA A 296 6.69 2.38 -10.09
C ALA A 296 7.17 3.75 -9.60
N THR A 297 8.12 3.72 -8.66
CA THR A 297 8.87 4.91 -8.31
C THR A 297 10.12 4.96 -9.18
N VAL A 298 10.26 6.01 -9.96
CA VAL A 298 11.43 6.27 -10.78
C VAL A 298 12.39 7.19 -10.04
N LEU A 299 13.67 6.89 -10.09
CA LEU A 299 14.76 7.68 -9.55
C LEU A 299 15.69 8.07 -10.71
N PHE A 300 15.96 9.36 -10.83
CA PHE A 300 17.04 9.89 -11.66
C PHE A 300 18.11 10.49 -10.77
N THR A 301 19.38 10.22 -11.09
CA THR A 301 20.54 10.87 -10.47
C THR A 301 21.45 11.42 -11.56
N ASP A 302 22.17 12.50 -11.25
CA ASP A 302 23.08 13.16 -12.19
C ASP A 302 24.18 13.89 -11.39
N ILE A 303 25.45 13.86 -11.88
CA ILE A 303 26.55 14.60 -11.28
C ILE A 303 26.51 16.05 -11.79
N VAL A 304 26.43 17.00 -10.87
CA VAL A 304 26.44 18.42 -11.21
C VAL A 304 27.81 18.83 -11.73
N ASP A 305 27.84 19.58 -12.83
CA ASP A 305 29.05 20.08 -13.50
C ASP A 305 30.06 18.99 -13.93
N SER A 306 29.58 17.77 -14.20
CA SER A 306 30.39 16.60 -14.56
C SER A 306 31.36 16.86 -15.71
N THR A 307 30.93 17.62 -16.74
CA THR A 307 31.78 17.99 -17.88
C THR A 307 32.95 18.89 -17.47
N THR A 308 32.70 19.87 -16.59
CA THR A 308 33.75 20.76 -16.07
C THR A 308 34.76 19.98 -15.23
N MET A 309 34.26 19.10 -14.35
CA MET A 309 35.11 18.23 -13.53
C MET A 309 35.97 17.29 -14.38
N ALA A 310 35.41 16.71 -15.45
CA ALA A 310 36.15 15.86 -16.37
C ALA A 310 37.33 16.62 -17.03
N ILE A 311 37.10 17.88 -17.43
CA ILE A 311 38.14 18.71 -18.00
C ILE A 311 39.24 19.04 -16.97
N GLU A 312 38.88 19.38 -15.74
CA GLU A 312 39.82 19.75 -14.68
C GLU A 312 40.67 18.55 -14.19
N LEU A 313 40.04 17.36 -14.04
CA LEU A 313 40.71 16.16 -13.54
C LEU A 313 41.51 15.41 -14.61
N GLY A 314 41.13 15.55 -15.88
CA GLY A 314 41.62 14.77 -16.99
C GLY A 314 41.02 13.37 -17.05
N ASP A 315 41.06 12.76 -18.23
CA ASP A 315 40.34 11.52 -18.59
C ASP A 315 40.58 10.35 -17.63
N GLN A 316 41.80 10.17 -17.15
CA GLN A 316 42.14 9.01 -16.31
C GLN A 316 41.51 9.15 -14.91
N ARG A 317 41.73 10.28 -14.23
CA ARG A 317 41.18 10.53 -12.89
C ARG A 317 39.67 10.61 -12.90
N TRP A 318 39.12 11.22 -13.94
CA TRP A 318 37.65 11.28 -14.11
C TRP A 318 37.07 9.88 -14.25
N ARG A 319 37.68 8.99 -15.04
CA ARG A 319 37.22 7.60 -15.18
C ARG A 319 37.26 6.85 -13.85
N GLU A 320 38.36 6.93 -13.10
CA GLU A 320 38.49 6.28 -11.79
C GLU A 320 37.41 6.80 -10.79
N LEU A 321 37.13 8.11 -10.80
CA LEU A 321 36.11 8.73 -9.96
C LEU A 321 34.70 8.28 -10.37
N LEU A 322 34.43 8.23 -11.68
CA LEU A 322 33.15 7.78 -12.23
C LEU A 322 32.92 6.29 -11.95
N GLU A 323 33.93 5.46 -12.03
CA GLU A 323 33.86 4.03 -11.64
C GLU A 323 33.52 3.88 -10.15
N SER A 324 34.10 4.71 -9.28
CA SER A 324 33.82 4.73 -7.84
C SER A 324 32.38 5.16 -7.56
N HIS A 325 31.90 6.21 -8.24
CA HIS A 325 30.52 6.68 -8.18
C HIS A 325 29.54 5.61 -8.66
N ASN A 326 29.79 4.98 -9.82
CA ASN A 326 28.93 3.92 -10.36
C ASN A 326 28.86 2.73 -9.41
N GLY A 327 29.98 2.38 -8.78
CA GLY A 327 30.04 1.35 -7.74
C GLY A 327 29.22 1.70 -6.50
N LEU A 328 29.25 2.96 -6.07
CA LEU A 328 28.40 3.48 -4.98
C LEU A 328 26.93 3.35 -5.35
N VAL A 329 26.50 3.88 -6.50
CA VAL A 329 25.10 3.85 -6.91
C VAL A 329 24.56 2.42 -6.96
N ARG A 330 25.27 1.49 -7.61
CA ARG A 330 24.85 0.09 -7.72
C ARG A 330 24.76 -0.61 -6.36
N ARG A 331 25.67 -0.31 -5.44
CA ARG A 331 25.62 -0.84 -4.07
C ARG A 331 24.38 -0.36 -3.33
N GLU A 332 24.06 0.94 -3.41
CA GLU A 332 22.88 1.48 -2.76
C GLU A 332 21.58 1.00 -3.44
N LEU A 333 21.55 0.89 -4.77
CA LEU A 333 20.41 0.26 -5.46
C LEU A 333 20.17 -1.16 -4.96
N LEU A 334 21.22 -1.98 -4.84
CA LEU A 334 21.09 -3.34 -4.30
C LEU A 334 20.59 -3.35 -2.86
N ARG A 335 21.13 -2.47 -2.01
CA ARG A 335 20.75 -2.34 -0.60
C ARG A 335 19.26 -1.99 -0.41
N TYR A 336 18.74 -1.10 -1.25
CA TYR A 336 17.35 -0.64 -1.19
C TYR A 336 16.42 -1.34 -2.19
N ARG A 337 16.86 -2.45 -2.80
CA ARG A 337 16.10 -3.25 -3.77
C ARG A 337 15.67 -2.44 -5.00
N GLY A 338 16.45 -1.44 -5.40
CA GLY A 338 16.25 -0.70 -6.64
C GLY A 338 16.74 -1.52 -7.84
N ARG A 339 16.04 -1.37 -8.95
CA ARG A 339 16.42 -1.96 -10.23
C ARG A 339 17.04 -0.88 -11.12
N GLU A 340 18.30 -1.03 -11.50
CA GLU A 340 18.93 -0.23 -12.56
C GLU A 340 18.19 -0.49 -13.89
N VAL A 341 17.67 0.56 -14.51
CA VAL A 341 16.97 0.51 -15.80
C VAL A 341 17.91 0.94 -16.92
N ASP A 342 18.63 2.04 -16.69
CA ASP A 342 19.57 2.62 -17.65
C ASP A 342 20.63 3.43 -16.92
N SER A 343 21.81 3.54 -17.56
CA SER A 343 22.87 4.45 -17.12
C SER A 343 23.52 5.09 -18.34
N ALA A 344 23.51 6.41 -18.40
CA ALA A 344 24.07 7.19 -19.48
C ALA A 344 25.10 8.19 -18.94
N GLY A 345 26.37 7.93 -19.19
CA GLY A 345 27.46 8.75 -18.68
C GLY A 345 27.58 8.67 -17.17
N ASP A 346 27.26 9.76 -16.48
CA ASP A 346 27.28 9.93 -15.03
C ASP A 346 25.88 9.85 -14.38
N GLY A 347 24.82 9.75 -15.21
CA GLY A 347 23.44 9.66 -14.77
C GLY A 347 22.91 8.24 -14.67
N PHE A 348 22.00 8.00 -13.73
CA PHE A 348 21.29 6.74 -13.55
C PHE A 348 19.79 6.92 -13.61
N LEU A 349 19.12 5.95 -14.22
CA LEU A 349 17.69 5.72 -14.11
C LEU A 349 17.48 4.40 -13.37
N ALA A 350 16.78 4.44 -12.26
CA ALA A 350 16.39 3.26 -11.51
C ALA A 350 14.90 3.26 -11.15
N THR A 351 14.36 2.10 -10.86
CA THR A 351 12.97 1.93 -10.41
C THR A 351 12.91 1.18 -9.09
N PHE A 352 11.85 1.48 -8.34
CA PHE A 352 11.54 0.82 -7.07
C PHE A 352 10.04 0.45 -7.04
N ASP A 353 9.74 -0.62 -6.36
CA ASP A 353 8.39 -1.07 -6.05
C ASP A 353 7.78 -0.34 -4.83
N GLY A 354 8.54 0.58 -4.22
CA GLY A 354 8.10 1.41 -3.11
C GLY A 354 8.86 2.72 -3.01
N PRO A 355 8.13 3.85 -2.82
CA PRO A 355 8.73 5.18 -2.82
C PRO A 355 9.66 5.44 -1.63
N ALA A 356 9.41 4.87 -0.45
CA ALA A 356 10.29 5.06 0.70
C ALA A 356 11.69 4.46 0.48
N ARG A 357 11.78 3.32 -0.22
CA ARG A 357 13.06 2.74 -0.65
C ARG A 357 13.79 3.65 -1.61
N GLY A 358 13.06 4.18 -2.60
CA GLY A 358 13.61 5.11 -3.58
C GLY A 358 14.20 6.36 -2.92
N VAL A 359 13.46 6.98 -1.99
CA VAL A 359 13.91 8.18 -1.25
C VAL A 359 15.16 7.87 -0.42
N ARG A 360 15.16 6.79 0.37
CA ARG A 360 16.34 6.41 1.17
C ARG A 360 17.55 6.08 0.31
N CYS A 361 17.34 5.41 -0.83
CA CYS A 361 18.41 5.12 -1.79
C CYS A 361 19.00 6.41 -2.38
N ALA A 362 18.16 7.33 -2.84
CA ALA A 362 18.60 8.62 -3.38
C ALA A 362 19.40 9.42 -2.35
N SER A 363 18.91 9.47 -1.10
CA SER A 363 19.60 10.14 0.00
C SER A 363 20.98 9.53 0.28
N ALA A 364 21.06 8.20 0.33
CA ALA A 364 22.33 7.48 0.53
C ALA A 364 23.32 7.69 -0.63
N ILE A 365 22.84 7.75 -1.87
CA ILE A 365 23.66 8.06 -3.05
C ILE A 365 24.22 9.48 -2.97
N VAL A 366 23.37 10.47 -2.68
CA VAL A 366 23.79 11.89 -2.58
C VAL A 366 24.81 12.08 -1.46
N GLU A 367 24.60 11.46 -0.31
CA GLU A 367 25.53 11.53 0.82
C GLU A 367 26.88 10.83 0.53
N GLY A 368 26.83 9.59 0.02
CA GLY A 368 28.05 8.86 -0.34
C GLY A 368 28.83 9.48 -1.49
N ALA A 369 28.15 10.15 -2.44
CA ALA A 369 28.83 10.91 -3.50
C ALA A 369 29.60 12.12 -2.93
N ARG A 370 29.08 12.77 -1.90
CA ARG A 370 29.77 13.87 -1.21
C ARG A 370 31.10 13.42 -0.60
N GLU A 371 31.19 12.18 -0.09
CA GLU A 371 32.44 11.61 0.40
C GLU A 371 33.48 11.40 -0.71
N LEU A 372 33.02 11.20 -1.94
CA LEU A 372 33.88 11.12 -3.14
C LEU A 372 34.24 12.51 -3.70
N GLY A 373 33.75 13.59 -3.09
CA GLY A 373 33.95 14.94 -3.61
C GLY A 373 33.05 15.31 -4.77
N LEU A 374 31.97 14.54 -4.99
CA LEU A 374 30.99 14.77 -6.04
C LEU A 374 29.72 15.40 -5.50
N ALA A 375 29.16 16.33 -6.25
CA ALA A 375 27.84 16.88 -6.00
C ALA A 375 26.81 16.18 -6.93
N VAL A 376 26.01 15.29 -6.37
CA VAL A 376 24.95 14.58 -7.09
C VAL A 376 23.60 15.25 -6.78
N ARG A 377 22.77 15.43 -7.78
CA ARG A 377 21.36 15.76 -7.64
C ARG A 377 20.49 14.56 -7.96
N ALA A 378 19.33 14.44 -7.30
CA ALA A 378 18.41 13.36 -7.51
C ALA A 378 16.95 13.83 -7.58
N GLY A 379 16.16 13.15 -8.42
CA GLY A 379 14.73 13.40 -8.53
C GLY A 379 13.93 12.11 -8.55
N LEU A 380 12.82 12.09 -7.79
CA LEU A 380 11.93 10.94 -7.73
C LEU A 380 10.49 11.31 -8.06
N HIS A 381 9.84 10.40 -8.76
CA HIS A 381 8.41 10.43 -9.00
C HIS A 381 7.82 9.03 -8.92
N THR A 382 6.63 8.91 -8.39
CA THR A 382 5.85 7.65 -8.42
C THR A 382 4.66 7.84 -9.36
N GLY A 383 4.56 6.98 -10.36
CA GLY A 383 3.49 7.05 -11.33
C GLY A 383 3.42 5.81 -12.21
N GLU A 384 2.45 5.81 -13.12
CA GLU A 384 2.26 4.73 -14.08
C GLU A 384 3.41 4.68 -15.08
N CYS A 385 4.04 3.52 -15.16
CA CYS A 385 5.10 3.21 -16.10
C CYS A 385 4.65 2.13 -17.08
N GLU A 386 5.03 2.26 -18.34
CA GLU A 386 4.90 1.21 -19.36
C GLU A 386 6.11 0.29 -19.31
N ILE A 387 5.87 -1.01 -19.42
CA ILE A 387 6.93 -2.01 -19.47
C ILE A 387 6.93 -2.61 -20.88
N ALA A 388 8.01 -2.44 -21.61
CA ALA A 388 8.20 -3.04 -22.91
C ALA A 388 9.64 -3.54 -23.05
N ASP A 389 9.82 -4.81 -23.36
CA ASP A 389 11.15 -5.45 -23.56
C ASP A 389 12.12 -5.21 -22.38
N GLY A 390 11.63 -5.22 -21.15
CA GLY A 390 12.42 -4.95 -19.95
C GLY A 390 12.80 -3.48 -19.73
N LYS A 391 12.35 -2.58 -20.60
CA LYS A 391 12.51 -1.13 -20.45
C LYS A 391 11.29 -0.53 -19.76
N VAL A 392 11.54 0.58 -19.06
CA VAL A 392 10.51 1.35 -18.40
C VAL A 392 10.35 2.68 -19.13
N ALA A 393 9.14 3.00 -19.52
CA ALA A 393 8.78 4.19 -20.27
C ALA A 393 7.52 4.86 -19.71
N GLY A 394 7.11 5.96 -20.29
CA GLY A 394 5.88 6.67 -19.94
C GLY A 394 6.12 8.03 -19.32
N ILE A 395 5.01 8.73 -19.03
CA ILE A 395 5.04 10.12 -18.53
C ILE A 395 5.73 10.20 -17.16
N ALA A 396 5.60 9.17 -16.32
CA ALA A 396 6.23 9.12 -15.00
C ALA A 396 7.77 9.19 -15.11
N VAL A 397 8.37 8.53 -16.10
CA VAL A 397 9.81 8.57 -16.35
C VAL A 397 10.24 9.99 -16.73
N HIS A 398 9.50 10.65 -17.64
CA HIS A 398 9.78 12.04 -18.00
C HIS A 398 9.63 12.99 -16.81
N THR A 399 8.59 12.79 -15.99
CA THR A 399 8.36 13.60 -14.79
C THR A 399 9.52 13.46 -13.80
N GLY A 400 9.98 12.25 -13.50
CA GLY A 400 11.13 12.01 -12.64
C GLY A 400 12.41 12.69 -13.12
N ALA A 401 12.69 12.62 -14.43
CA ALA A 401 13.83 13.30 -15.03
C ALA A 401 13.75 14.85 -14.90
N ARG A 402 12.54 15.43 -15.03
CA ARG A 402 12.35 16.88 -14.86
C ARG A 402 12.49 17.32 -13.40
N ILE A 403 12.01 16.49 -12.46
CA ILE A 403 12.20 16.75 -11.01
C ILE A 403 13.69 16.72 -10.66
N ALA A 404 14.47 15.78 -11.18
CA ALA A 404 15.92 15.75 -10.99
C ALA A 404 16.63 17.00 -11.54
N ALA A 405 16.13 17.55 -12.66
CA ALA A 405 16.67 18.76 -13.24
C ALA A 405 16.42 20.03 -12.40
N GLU A 406 15.34 20.05 -11.59
CA GLU A 406 15.03 21.15 -10.66
C GLU A 406 15.83 21.07 -9.34
N ALA A 407 16.46 19.93 -9.05
CA ALA A 407 17.23 19.73 -7.82
C ALA A 407 18.57 20.47 -7.89
N ASN A 408 18.95 21.09 -6.77
CA ASN A 408 20.26 21.71 -6.61
C ASN A 408 21.36 20.65 -6.41
N ALA A 409 22.60 21.07 -6.44
CA ALA A 409 23.76 20.24 -6.10
C ALA A 409 23.64 19.68 -4.67
N GLY A 410 23.68 18.38 -4.52
CA GLY A 410 23.55 17.70 -3.23
C GLY A 410 22.11 17.59 -2.71
N GLU A 411 21.10 17.80 -3.57
CA GLU A 411 19.69 17.78 -3.18
C GLU A 411 18.94 16.59 -3.78
N VAL A 412 17.98 16.09 -3.03
CA VAL A 412 16.97 15.11 -3.47
C VAL A 412 15.63 15.84 -3.53
N LEU A 413 14.95 15.80 -4.67
CA LEU A 413 13.59 16.30 -4.82
C LEU A 413 12.62 15.17 -5.15
N VAL A 414 11.40 15.27 -4.61
CA VAL A 414 10.34 14.30 -4.85
C VAL A 414 9.03 15.01 -5.21
N SER A 415 8.17 14.33 -5.97
CA SER A 415 6.80 14.77 -6.23
C SER A 415 5.88 14.60 -5.00
N SER A 416 4.73 15.27 -5.01
CA SER A 416 3.66 15.07 -4.02
C SER A 416 3.23 13.61 -3.91
N THR A 417 3.12 12.90 -5.04
CA THR A 417 2.74 11.47 -5.05
C THR A 417 3.75 10.61 -4.27
N VAL A 418 5.05 10.87 -4.39
CA VAL A 418 6.08 10.17 -3.57
C VAL A 418 5.86 10.48 -2.09
N ARG A 419 5.72 11.75 -1.72
CA ARG A 419 5.48 12.17 -0.32
C ARG A 419 4.24 11.48 0.27
N ASP A 420 3.15 11.43 -0.47
CA ASP A 420 1.87 10.91 0.01
C ASP A 420 1.89 9.38 0.18
N LEU A 421 2.70 8.66 -0.62
CA LEU A 421 2.82 7.22 -0.56
C LEU A 421 3.86 6.70 0.46
N VAL A 422 4.68 7.56 1.04
CA VAL A 422 5.66 7.14 2.08
C VAL A 422 5.10 7.20 3.50
N ALA A 423 3.79 7.29 3.64
CA ALA A 423 3.09 7.28 4.93
C ALA A 423 3.61 6.19 5.88
N GLY A 424 3.90 6.57 7.13
CA GLY A 424 4.45 5.66 8.14
C GLY A 424 5.94 5.36 8.02
N SER A 425 6.65 5.91 7.02
CA SER A 425 8.09 5.66 6.82
C SER A 425 9.00 6.42 7.79
N GLY A 426 8.47 7.43 8.49
CA GLY A 426 9.25 8.36 9.31
C GLY A 426 10.10 9.35 8.49
N ILE A 427 9.92 9.41 7.17
CA ILE A 427 10.59 10.40 6.32
C ILE A 427 9.80 11.71 6.42
N GLU A 428 10.45 12.75 6.90
CA GLU A 428 9.91 14.10 6.93
C GLU A 428 10.33 14.86 5.67
N PHE A 429 9.51 15.85 5.26
CA PHE A 429 9.74 16.58 4.03
C PHE A 429 9.59 18.09 4.24
N THR A 430 10.52 18.84 3.69
CA THR A 430 10.41 20.28 3.53
C THR A 430 9.89 20.62 2.15
N GLU A 431 8.82 21.43 2.06
CA GLU A 431 8.27 21.88 0.78
C GLU A 431 9.24 22.84 0.06
N ARG A 432 9.40 22.63 -1.25
CA ARG A 432 10.23 23.46 -2.13
C ARG A 432 9.42 24.38 -3.06
N GLY A 433 8.10 24.41 -2.90
CA GLY A 433 7.18 25.24 -3.68
C GLY A 433 6.65 24.59 -4.95
N GLY A 434 5.98 25.40 -5.76
CA GLY A 434 5.42 25.01 -7.06
C GLY A 434 6.42 25.24 -8.18
N HIS A 435 6.52 24.27 -9.10
CA HIS A 435 7.42 24.27 -10.24
C HIS A 435 6.66 23.98 -11.54
N GLU A 436 7.02 24.64 -12.62
CA GLU A 436 6.59 24.30 -13.97
C GLU A 436 7.64 23.36 -14.60
N LEU A 437 7.31 22.08 -14.72
CA LEU A 437 8.22 21.09 -15.29
C LEU A 437 8.16 21.16 -16.83
N LYS A 438 9.30 21.38 -17.47
CA LYS A 438 9.38 21.53 -18.93
C LYS A 438 8.74 20.38 -19.69
N GLY A 439 7.65 20.68 -20.43
CA GLY A 439 6.92 19.69 -21.25
C GLY A 439 5.96 18.82 -20.49
N ILE A 440 5.77 19.04 -19.19
CA ILE A 440 4.78 18.36 -18.35
C ILE A 440 3.73 19.39 -17.95
N PRO A 441 2.44 19.16 -18.19
CA PRO A 441 1.41 20.17 -17.89
C PRO A 441 1.17 20.32 -16.38
N GLY A 442 0.74 21.52 -15.98
CA GLY A 442 0.37 21.84 -14.60
C GLY A 442 1.53 22.32 -13.74
N GLU A 443 1.17 22.80 -12.55
CA GLU A 443 2.11 23.16 -11.50
C GLU A 443 2.38 21.97 -10.60
N TRP A 444 3.64 21.70 -10.33
CA TRP A 444 4.11 20.57 -9.54
C TRP A 444 4.69 21.03 -8.22
N ARG A 445 4.10 20.63 -7.12
CA ARG A 445 4.66 20.86 -5.79
C ARG A 445 5.77 19.84 -5.53
N LEU A 446 6.97 20.34 -5.25
CA LEU A 446 8.14 19.51 -4.98
C LEU A 446 8.53 19.59 -3.50
N PHE A 447 9.14 18.51 -3.03
CA PHE A 447 9.52 18.33 -1.63
C PHE A 447 10.93 17.77 -1.55
N ALA A 448 11.70 18.19 -0.53
CA ALA A 448 12.99 17.60 -0.21
C ALA A 448 12.85 16.77 1.07
N PRO A 449 13.32 15.51 1.08
CA PRO A 449 13.34 14.70 2.30
C PRO A 449 14.33 15.31 3.29
N GLU A 450 13.94 15.35 4.58
CA GLU A 450 14.85 15.68 5.65
C GLU A 450 15.72 14.45 5.93
N LEU A 451 17.00 14.58 5.66
CA LEU A 451 17.97 13.52 5.93
C LEU A 451 18.17 13.52 7.46
N GLY A 452 17.54 12.55 8.13
CA GLY A 452 17.84 12.31 9.54
C GLY A 452 19.32 11.97 9.68
N GLY A 453 20.04 12.74 10.51
CA GLY A 453 21.42 12.52 10.83
C GLY A 453 21.65 11.22 11.60
#